data_be93003b7bbe7de18d96146c4e8a26b5
#
_entry.id   be93003b7bbe7de18d96146c4e8a26b5
#
_cell.length_a   1.000
_cell.length_b   1.000
_cell.length_c   1.000
_cell.angle_alpha   90.00
_cell.angle_beta   90.00
_cell.angle_gamma   90.00
#
_symmetry.space_group_name_H-M   'P 1'
#
loop_
_entity.id
_entity.type
_entity.pdbx_description
1 polymer ?
#
loop_
_entity_poly.entity_id
_entity_poly.type
_entity_poly.pdbx_seq_one_letter_code
_entity_poly.pdbx_strand_id
1 'polypeptide(L)'
;MKKNRTIPFGYDMKNGEIQLNLIESRAVQTIFESYLQGASLADIAQHMSESGIPYHETSLIWNKSMVKRILENARYTGSDNFYPLISEEIYTSANEKKQRKCESVYVNWTLSKTTL
;
A
#
# COMPACT_ATOMS: atom_id res chain seq x y z
N MET A 1 15.30 12.53 15.60
CA MET A 1 14.87 12.38 15.43
C MET A 1 14.02 11.77 14.95
N LYS A 2 13.42 11.36 14.76
CA LYS A 2 12.72 10.87 14.39
C LYS A 2 12.14 9.99 14.44
N LYS A 3 11.92 9.71 14.42
CA LYS A 3 11.50 8.82 14.79
C LYS A 3 10.28 8.34 14.30
N ASN A 4 9.22 8.49 14.75
CA ASN A 4 7.94 8.06 14.25
C ASN A 4 7.55 8.90 13.09
N ARG A 5 7.07 8.26 12.06
CA ARG A 5 6.60 8.97 10.92
C ARG A 5 5.14 9.31 11.16
N THR A 6 4.85 10.57 11.43
CA THR A 6 3.47 10.99 11.62
C THR A 6 2.79 11.26 10.29
N ILE A 7 3.56 11.47 9.23
CA ILE A 7 3.02 11.72 7.91
C ILE A 7 3.07 10.39 7.14
N PRO A 8 1.97 9.95 6.51
CA PRO A 8 2.00 8.70 5.78
C PRO A 8 3.02 8.69 4.66
N PHE A 9 3.53 7.51 4.35
CA PHE A 9 4.39 7.36 3.20
C PHE A 9 3.67 7.92 1.97
N GLY A 10 4.35 8.69 1.16
CA GLY A 10 3.77 9.33 -0.01
C GLY A 10 3.65 10.83 0.13
N TYR A 11 3.78 11.32 1.33
CA TYR A 11 3.62 12.74 1.62
C TYR A 11 4.79 13.27 2.44
N ASP A 12 4.99 14.58 2.36
CA ASP A 12 5.97 15.27 3.16
C ASP A 12 5.30 16.41 3.88
N MET A 13 5.95 16.88 4.92
CA MET A 13 5.51 18.09 5.63
C MET A 13 6.53 19.18 5.30
N LYS A 14 6.04 20.26 4.71
CA LYS A 14 6.89 21.40 4.42
C LYS A 14 6.19 22.67 4.85
N ASN A 15 6.90 23.49 5.61
CA ASN A 15 6.36 24.78 6.07
C ASN A 15 5.00 24.62 6.73
N GLY A 16 4.83 23.56 7.49
CA GLY A 16 3.59 23.32 8.20
C GLY A 16 2.47 22.75 7.35
N GLU A 17 2.75 22.43 6.09
CA GLU A 17 1.73 21.92 5.17
C GLU A 17 2.11 20.56 4.66
N ILE A 18 1.10 19.72 4.48
CA ILE A 18 1.31 18.38 3.92
C ILE A 18 1.34 18.50 2.41
N GLN A 19 2.40 17.97 1.82
CA GLN A 19 2.60 18.04 0.37
C GLN A 19 2.93 16.67 -0.15
N LEU A 20 2.80 16.50 -1.46
CA LEU A 20 3.14 15.24 -2.09
C LEU A 20 4.64 15.07 -2.15
N ASN A 21 5.10 13.86 -1.85
CA ASN A 21 6.46 13.46 -2.14
C ASN A 21 6.38 12.69 -3.45
N LEU A 22 6.96 13.23 -4.51
CA LEU A 22 6.76 12.66 -5.84
C LEU A 22 7.26 11.23 -5.95
N ILE A 23 8.40 10.95 -5.37
CA ILE A 23 8.96 9.60 -5.46
C ILE A 23 8.10 8.63 -4.68
N GLU A 24 7.73 9.00 -3.46
CA GLU A 24 6.91 8.13 -2.63
C GLU A 24 5.50 7.99 -3.17
N SER A 25 4.96 9.08 -3.74
CA SER A 25 3.61 9.03 -4.31
C SER A 25 3.54 8.04 -5.46
N ARG A 26 4.53 8.05 -6.32
CA ARG A 26 4.58 7.09 -7.41
C ARG A 26 4.73 5.69 -6.89
N ALA A 27 5.51 5.52 -5.84
CA ALA A 27 5.68 4.20 -5.24
C ALA A 27 4.34 3.68 -4.70
N VAL A 28 3.57 4.55 -4.06
CA VAL A 28 2.26 4.15 -3.57
C VAL A 28 1.38 3.69 -4.72
N GLN A 29 1.35 4.46 -5.80
CA GLN A 29 0.56 4.08 -6.96
C GLN A 29 0.99 2.74 -7.52
N THR A 30 2.29 2.53 -7.62
CA THR A 30 2.83 1.27 -8.11
C THR A 30 2.44 0.11 -7.21
N ILE A 31 2.47 0.32 -5.91
CA ILE A 31 2.10 -0.72 -4.95
C ILE A 31 0.65 -1.15 -5.17
N PHE A 32 -0.26 -0.18 -5.29
CA PHE A 32 -1.66 -0.52 -5.51
C PHE A 32 -1.85 -1.22 -6.85
N GLU A 33 -1.21 -0.72 -7.89
CA GLU A 33 -1.34 -1.32 -9.22
C GLU A 33 -0.80 -2.74 -9.25
N SER A 34 0.36 -2.94 -8.66
CA SER A 34 0.97 -4.27 -8.64
C SER A 34 0.09 -5.26 -7.91
N TYR A 35 -0.47 -4.82 -6.80
CA TYR A 35 -1.34 -5.68 -6.02
C TYR A 35 -2.58 -6.08 -6.82
N LEU A 36 -3.17 -5.12 -7.53
CA LEU A 36 -4.34 -5.41 -8.35
C LEU A 36 -4.00 -6.30 -9.54
N GLN A 37 -2.76 -6.25 -10.00
CA GLN A 37 -2.33 -7.09 -11.12
C GLN A 37 -1.92 -8.48 -10.69
N GLY A 38 -1.91 -8.77 -9.41
CA GLY A 38 -1.66 -10.12 -8.96
C GLY A 38 -0.44 -10.32 -8.08
N ALA A 39 0.35 -9.28 -7.85
CA ALA A 39 1.54 -9.43 -7.03
C ALA A 39 1.14 -9.68 -5.58
N SER A 40 1.89 -10.52 -4.90
CA SER A 40 1.65 -10.76 -3.48
C SER A 40 2.28 -9.66 -2.65
N LEU A 41 1.91 -9.59 -1.38
CA LEU A 41 2.52 -8.62 -0.49
C LEU A 41 4.03 -8.82 -0.41
N ALA A 42 4.45 -10.07 -0.40
CA ALA A 42 5.88 -10.38 -0.34
C ALA A 42 6.60 -9.93 -1.61
N ASP A 43 5.98 -10.14 -2.76
CA ASP A 43 6.57 -9.70 -4.03
C ASP A 43 6.74 -8.19 -4.06
N ILE A 44 5.72 -7.48 -3.62
CA ILE A 44 5.75 -6.04 -3.61
C ILE A 44 6.81 -5.53 -2.64
N ALA A 45 6.87 -6.15 -1.46
CA ALA A 45 7.87 -5.75 -0.47
C ALA A 45 9.29 -5.95 -1.01
N GLN A 46 9.51 -7.05 -1.70
CA GLN A 46 10.81 -7.32 -2.28
C GLN A 46 11.15 -6.29 -3.34
N HIS A 47 10.21 -5.99 -4.20
CA HIS A 47 10.41 -5.00 -5.25
C HIS A 47 10.75 -3.64 -4.65
N MET A 48 10.04 -3.25 -3.61
CA MET A 48 10.29 -1.97 -2.98
C MET A 48 11.66 -1.94 -2.30
N SER A 49 12.06 -3.06 -1.69
CA SER A 49 13.38 -3.13 -1.09
C SER A 49 14.47 -2.95 -2.14
N GLU A 50 14.25 -3.51 -3.31
CA GLU A 50 15.22 -3.43 -4.40
C GLU A 50 15.22 -2.06 -5.07
N SER A 51 14.15 -1.32 -4.93
CA SER A 51 14.03 -0.03 -5.60
C SER A 51 14.88 1.07 -4.96
N GLY A 52 15.31 0.85 -3.72
CA GLY A 52 16.08 1.84 -3.01
C GLY A 52 15.28 2.97 -2.41
N ILE A 53 13.96 2.86 -2.42
CA ILE A 53 13.10 3.87 -1.83
C ILE A 53 12.88 3.52 -0.36
N PRO A 54 13.29 4.37 0.57
CA PRO A 54 13.13 4.04 1.99
C PRO A 54 11.67 4.18 2.42
N TYR A 55 11.21 3.25 3.24
CA TYR A 55 9.88 3.34 3.82
C TYR A 55 9.84 4.50 4.82
N HIS A 56 10.88 4.63 5.63
CA HIS A 56 11.09 5.80 6.45
C HIS A 56 12.59 5.95 6.62
N GLU A 57 13.00 7.03 7.14
CA GLU A 57 14.36 7.59 7.17
C GLU A 57 15.49 6.66 6.72
N THR A 58 15.70 5.58 7.42
CA THR A 58 16.84 4.72 7.12
C THR A 58 16.42 3.33 6.69
N SER A 59 15.13 3.08 6.62
CA SER A 59 14.63 1.74 6.38
C SER A 59 14.48 1.46 4.91
N LEU A 60 15.47 0.82 4.33
CA LEU A 60 15.43 0.42 2.91
C LEU A 60 14.83 -0.95 2.72
N ILE A 61 14.67 -1.69 3.80
CA ILE A 61 14.11 -3.03 3.72
C ILE A 61 12.62 -2.96 4.00
N TRP A 62 11.84 -3.44 3.07
CA TRP A 62 10.40 -3.45 3.21
C TRP A 62 9.93 -4.85 3.60
N ASN A 63 8.80 -4.92 4.27
CA ASN A 63 8.20 -6.21 4.59
C ASN A 63 6.71 -6.15 4.28
N LYS A 64 6.05 -7.29 4.43
CA LYS A 64 4.63 -7.40 4.07
C LYS A 64 3.75 -6.47 4.87
N SER A 65 4.08 -6.24 6.12
CA SER A 65 3.29 -5.37 6.98
C SER A 65 3.31 -3.94 6.49
N MET A 66 4.44 -3.49 6.00
CA MET A 66 4.54 -2.13 5.46
C MET A 66 3.66 -1.98 4.23
N VAL A 67 3.69 -2.96 3.34
CA VAL A 67 2.86 -2.92 2.14
C VAL A 67 1.39 -2.95 2.54
N LYS A 68 1.04 -3.81 3.48
CA LYS A 68 -0.33 -3.92 3.93
C LYS A 68 -0.84 -2.59 4.50
N ARG A 69 -0.02 -1.90 5.28
CA ARG A 69 -0.40 -0.62 5.84
C ARG A 69 -0.69 0.40 4.77
N ILE A 70 0.10 0.39 3.71
CA ILE A 70 -0.12 1.31 2.61
C ILE A 70 -1.43 0.99 1.93
N LEU A 71 -1.70 -0.27 1.67
CA LEU A 71 -2.93 -0.66 0.99
C LEU A 71 -4.18 -0.35 1.82
N GLU A 72 -4.04 -0.27 3.13
CA GLU A 72 -5.17 -0.02 4.02
C GLU A 72 -5.37 1.45 4.37
N ASN A 73 -4.50 2.33 3.92
CA ASN A 73 -4.57 3.72 4.32
C ASN A 73 -5.48 4.52 3.40
N ALA A 74 -6.70 4.80 3.90
CA ALA A 74 -7.70 5.50 3.11
C ALA A 74 -7.33 6.94 2.79
N ARG A 75 -6.34 7.50 3.47
CA ARG A 75 -5.92 8.86 3.18
C ARG A 75 -5.42 9.04 1.77
N TYR A 76 -4.99 7.95 1.14
CA TYR A 76 -4.49 8.03 -0.22
C TYR A 76 -5.57 8.34 -1.24
N THR A 77 -6.84 8.23 -0.87
CA THR A 77 -7.94 8.61 -1.76
C THR A 77 -8.26 10.09 -1.65
N GLY A 78 -7.56 10.79 -0.77
CA GLY A 78 -7.79 12.21 -0.55
C GLY A 78 -8.74 12.44 0.60
N SER A 79 -8.25 12.95 1.71
CA SER A 79 -9.09 13.29 2.83
C SER A 79 -8.36 14.33 3.66
N ASP A 80 -9.13 15.16 4.33
CA ASP A 80 -8.55 16.20 5.15
C ASP A 80 -7.57 17.02 4.32
N ASN A 81 -6.32 17.03 4.72
CA ASN A 81 -5.30 17.82 4.04
C ASN A 81 -4.44 17.00 3.10
N PHE A 82 -4.83 15.77 2.83
CA PHE A 82 -4.03 14.88 2.00
C PHE A 82 -4.50 14.91 0.56
N TYR A 83 -3.56 15.11 -0.35
CA TYR A 83 -3.88 15.05 -1.77
C TYR A 83 -4.11 13.61 -2.19
N PRO A 84 -5.08 13.36 -3.07
CA PRO A 84 -5.32 11.99 -3.52
C PRO A 84 -4.18 11.47 -4.37
N LEU A 85 -3.76 10.25 -4.10
CA LEU A 85 -2.73 9.55 -4.87
C LEU A 85 -3.33 8.48 -5.73
N ILE A 86 -4.47 7.94 -5.32
CA ILE A 86 -5.16 6.88 -6.04
C ILE A 86 -6.65 7.20 -5.99
N SER A 87 -7.40 6.59 -6.88
CA SER A 87 -8.85 6.78 -6.87
C SER A 87 -9.47 5.92 -5.79
N GLU A 88 -10.70 6.27 -5.41
CA GLU A 88 -11.43 5.45 -4.47
C GLU A 88 -11.69 4.07 -5.02
N GLU A 89 -11.87 3.98 -6.34
CA GLU A 89 -12.07 2.68 -6.98
C GLU A 89 -10.88 1.77 -6.80
N ILE A 90 -9.69 2.31 -7.00
CA ILE A 90 -8.47 1.53 -6.84
C ILE A 90 -8.31 1.10 -5.40
N TYR A 91 -8.54 2.02 -4.47
CA TYR A 91 -8.43 1.71 -3.06
C TYR A 91 -9.43 0.62 -2.67
N THR A 92 -10.67 0.79 -3.08
CA THR A 92 -11.72 -0.16 -2.75
C THR A 92 -11.42 -1.52 -3.36
N SER A 93 -11.01 -1.54 -4.63
CA SER A 93 -10.70 -2.79 -5.31
C SER A 93 -9.56 -3.54 -4.62
N ALA A 94 -8.53 -2.82 -4.21
CA ALA A 94 -7.39 -3.45 -3.55
C ALA A 94 -7.82 -4.05 -2.22
N ASN A 95 -8.65 -3.33 -1.47
CA ASN A 95 -9.06 -3.83 -0.16
C ASN A 95 -10.08 -4.94 -0.26
N GLU A 96 -10.92 -4.93 -1.29
CA GLU A 96 -11.80 -6.05 -1.54
C GLU A 96 -11.00 -7.29 -1.90
N LYS A 97 -9.99 -7.12 -2.73
CA LYS A 97 -9.12 -8.23 -3.08
C LYS A 97 -8.41 -8.80 -1.86
N LYS A 98 -7.93 -7.91 -1.01
CA LYS A 98 -7.22 -8.32 0.20
C LYS A 98 -8.15 -9.13 1.09
N GLN A 99 -9.37 -8.68 1.24
CA GLN A 99 -10.35 -9.37 2.05
C GLN A 99 -10.73 -10.70 1.43
N ARG A 100 -10.92 -10.72 0.11
CA ARG A 100 -11.23 -11.99 -0.57
C ARG A 100 -10.12 -12.99 -0.38
N LYS A 101 -8.86 -12.55 -0.40
CA LYS A 101 -7.74 -13.47 -0.20
C LYS A 101 -7.75 -14.06 1.19
N CYS A 102 -8.09 -13.26 2.18
CA CYS A 102 -8.20 -13.78 3.53
C CYS A 102 -9.30 -14.81 3.64
N GLU A 103 -10.42 -14.52 3.02
CA GLU A 103 -11.55 -15.43 3.06
C GLU A 103 -11.30 -16.66 2.22
N SER A 104 -10.59 -16.52 1.14
CA SER A 104 -10.41 -17.62 0.23
C SER A 104 -9.53 -18.73 0.79
N VAL A 105 -8.83 -18.46 1.86
CA VAL A 105 -8.16 -19.53 2.56
C VAL A 105 -9.16 -20.57 3.00
N TYR A 106 -10.34 -20.16 3.41
CA TYR A 106 -11.40 -21.04 3.74
C TYR A 106 -12.19 -21.40 2.53
N VAL A 107 -12.59 -20.40 1.77
CA VAL A 107 -13.58 -20.58 0.71
C VAL A 107 -13.03 -21.40 -0.43
N ASN A 108 -11.80 -21.15 -0.81
CA ASN A 108 -11.19 -21.93 -1.85
C ASN A 108 -11.08 -23.38 -1.50
N TRP A 109 -10.75 -23.63 -0.26
CA TRP A 109 -10.63 -24.98 0.20
C TRP A 109 -11.97 -25.68 0.09
N THR A 110 -13.05 -24.97 0.41
CA THR A 110 -14.39 -25.51 0.30
C THR A 110 -14.82 -25.65 -1.14
N LEU A 111 -14.59 -24.63 -1.92
CA LEU A 111 -15.04 -24.62 -3.31
C LEU A 111 -14.33 -25.63 -4.16
N SER A 112 -13.08 -25.88 -3.91
CA SER A 112 -12.39 -26.85 -4.71
C SER A 112 -12.95 -28.23 -4.50
N LYS A 113 -13.71 -28.44 -3.44
CA LYS A 113 -14.36 -29.69 -3.23
C LYS A 113 -15.73 -29.77 -3.86
N THR A 114 -16.36 -28.63 -4.04
CA THR A 114 -17.74 -28.66 -4.48
C THR A 114 -17.89 -28.24 -5.91
N THR A 115 -17.06 -27.35 -6.39
CA THR A 115 -17.28 -26.74 -7.63
C THR A 115 -16.69 -27.44 -8.75
N LEU A 116 -15.76 -28.01 -8.53
CA LEU A 116 -15.11 -28.42 -9.67
C LEU A 116 -15.05 -29.65 -9.90
#